data_3f0e8a44db3ea2c6d1ceeafd64a4e142
#
_entry.id   3f0e8a44db3ea2c6d1ceeafd64a4e142
#
_cell.length_a   1.000
_cell.length_b   1.000
_cell.length_c   1.000
_cell.angle_alpha   90.00
_cell.angle_beta   90.00
_cell.angle_gamma   90.00
#
_symmetry.space_group_name_H-M   'P 1'
#
loop_
_entity.id
_entity.type
_entity.pdbx_description
1 polymer ?
#
loop_
_entity_poly.entity_id
_entity_poly.type
_entity_poly.pdbx_seq_one_letter_code
_entity_poly.pdbx_strand_id
1 'polypeptide(L)'
;MPAIMKGWIDRILAPGFGFNPITKNAYDTGFFKGKSAMLVTTTGSPKEMYSEGGGHGDLNKHLESITHFFFEFMGMKVLPSHIIYEASSMSRERGAEELEKYKKSLLDI
;
A
#
# COMPACT_ATOMS: atom_id res chain seq x y z
N MET A 1 7.70 6.20 -4.62
CA MET A 1 6.65 5.65 -5.52
C MET A 1 7.09 5.83 -6.97
N PRO A 2 6.97 4.80 -7.83
CA PRO A 2 7.30 4.95 -9.25
C PRO A 2 6.43 6.01 -9.94
N ALA A 3 7.01 6.77 -10.86
CA ALA A 3 6.31 7.88 -11.53
C ALA A 3 5.06 7.42 -12.31
N ILE A 4 5.14 6.25 -12.95
CA ILE A 4 4.00 5.69 -13.68
C ILE A 4 2.83 5.35 -12.75
N MET A 5 3.12 4.84 -11.57
CA MET A 5 2.10 4.54 -10.55
C MET A 5 1.47 5.83 -10.01
N LYS A 6 2.28 6.85 -9.73
CA LYS A 6 1.78 8.15 -9.27
C LYS A 6 0.89 8.81 -10.33
N GLY A 7 1.30 8.74 -11.58
CA GLY A 7 0.48 9.26 -12.69
C GLY A 7 -0.85 8.54 -12.84
N TRP A 8 -0.86 7.22 -12.63
CA TRP A 8 -2.10 6.44 -12.64
C TRP A 8 -3.03 6.85 -11.49
N ILE A 9 -2.48 6.97 -10.27
CA ILE A 9 -3.25 7.42 -9.09
C ILE A 9 -3.86 8.81 -9.35
N ASP A 10 -3.07 9.76 -9.86
CA ASP A 10 -3.53 11.12 -10.11
C ASP A 10 -4.65 11.17 -11.15
N ARG A 11 -4.68 10.24 -12.08
CA ARG A 11 -5.72 10.18 -13.10
C ARG A 11 -7.02 9.55 -12.63
N ILE A 12 -6.94 8.50 -11.81
CA ILE A 12 -8.16 7.83 -11.33
C ILE A 12 -8.79 8.54 -10.14
N LEU A 13 -8.05 9.38 -9.43
CA LEU A 13 -8.56 10.20 -8.34
C LEU A 13 -9.28 11.43 -8.90
N ALA A 14 -10.28 11.18 -9.74
CA ALA A 14 -11.05 12.23 -10.41
C ALA A 14 -12.46 12.32 -9.83
N PRO A 15 -13.00 13.55 -9.66
CA PRO A 15 -14.37 13.74 -9.23
C PRO A 15 -15.35 13.03 -10.16
N GLY A 16 -16.32 12.32 -9.58
CA GLY A 16 -17.32 11.56 -10.36
C GLY A 16 -16.87 10.17 -10.79
N PHE A 17 -15.57 9.84 -10.68
CA PHE A 17 -15.05 8.51 -10.96
C PHE A 17 -14.62 7.78 -9.69
N GLY A 18 -13.69 8.35 -8.94
CA GLY A 18 -13.18 7.72 -7.70
C GLY A 18 -13.96 8.14 -6.45
N PHE A 19 -14.55 9.32 -6.46
CA PHE A 19 -15.27 9.88 -5.32
C PHE A 19 -16.31 10.90 -5.77
N ASN A 20 -17.25 11.23 -4.86
CA ASN A 20 -18.27 12.26 -5.09
C ASN A 20 -17.83 13.58 -4.44
N PRO A 21 -17.55 14.65 -5.21
CA PRO A 21 -17.08 15.91 -4.66
C PRO A 21 -18.14 16.74 -3.93
N ILE A 22 -19.42 16.37 -4.05
CA ILE A 22 -20.55 17.16 -3.50
C ILE A 22 -20.78 16.84 -2.02
N THR A 23 -20.35 15.71 -1.53
CA THR A 23 -20.58 15.28 -0.14
C THR A 23 -19.50 15.79 0.79
N LYS A 24 -19.87 16.01 2.07
CA LYS A 24 -18.97 16.57 3.08
C LYS A 24 -17.91 15.60 3.56
N ASN A 25 -18.14 14.29 3.44
CA ASN A 25 -17.19 13.26 3.87
C ASN A 25 -16.80 12.39 2.68
N ALA A 26 -15.64 12.69 2.10
CA ALA A 26 -15.16 12.01 0.92
C ALA A 26 -14.91 10.51 1.16
N TYR A 27 -14.50 10.12 2.36
CA TYR A 27 -14.24 8.73 2.70
C TYR A 27 -15.49 7.86 2.69
N ASP A 28 -16.66 8.44 2.89
CA ASP A 28 -17.94 7.72 2.86
C ASP A 28 -18.52 7.60 1.45
N THR A 29 -17.96 8.30 0.49
CA THR A 29 -18.53 8.44 -0.86
C THR A 29 -17.68 7.83 -1.96
N GLY A 30 -16.61 7.13 -1.60
CA GLY A 30 -15.77 6.44 -2.56
C GLY A 30 -16.56 5.39 -3.36
N PHE A 31 -16.35 5.36 -4.68
CA PHE A 31 -17.08 4.47 -5.58
C PHE A 31 -16.54 3.04 -5.59
N PHE A 32 -15.51 2.76 -4.84
CA PHE A 32 -14.89 1.42 -4.79
C PHE A 32 -15.23 0.66 -3.51
N LYS A 33 -16.34 0.99 -2.87
CA LYS A 33 -16.87 0.20 -1.74
C LYS A 33 -17.10 -1.25 -2.16
N GLY A 34 -16.78 -2.18 -1.26
CA GLY A 34 -16.86 -3.60 -1.54
C GLY A 34 -15.60 -4.19 -2.17
N LYS A 35 -14.66 -3.34 -2.56
CA LYS A 35 -13.34 -3.79 -3.05
C LYS A 35 -12.30 -3.73 -1.94
N SER A 36 -11.29 -4.58 -2.05
CA SER A 36 -10.15 -4.59 -1.14
C SER A 36 -8.86 -4.24 -1.89
N ALA A 37 -7.94 -3.63 -1.18
CA ALA A 37 -6.62 -3.29 -1.72
C ALA A 37 -5.53 -3.73 -0.74
N MET A 38 -4.42 -4.22 -1.27
CA MET A 38 -3.24 -4.55 -0.50
C MET A 38 -2.02 -3.92 -1.17
N LEU A 39 -1.23 -3.21 -0.38
CA LEU A 39 0.03 -2.65 -0.86
C LEU A 39 1.14 -3.67 -0.69
N VAL A 40 1.86 -3.96 -1.77
CA VAL A 40 3.05 -4.81 -1.75
C VAL A 40 4.23 -3.94 -2.12
N THR A 41 5.27 -3.94 -1.29
CA THR A 41 6.45 -3.13 -1.54
C THR A 41 7.73 -3.81 -1.07
N THR A 42 8.83 -3.39 -1.65
CA THR A 42 10.17 -3.82 -1.24
C THR A 42 10.96 -2.64 -0.69
N THR A 43 11.91 -2.90 0.20
CA THR A 43 12.82 -1.91 0.72
C THR A 43 14.26 -2.37 0.55
N GLY A 44 15.19 -1.42 0.48
CA GLY A 44 16.63 -1.72 0.47
C GLY A 44 17.21 -1.87 1.88
N SER A 45 16.60 -1.21 2.86
CA SER A 45 17.08 -1.21 4.24
C SER A 45 16.38 -2.28 5.08
N PRO A 46 16.99 -2.69 6.21
CA PRO A 46 16.39 -3.67 7.10
C PRO A 46 15.19 -3.10 7.87
N LYS A 47 14.36 -4.00 8.39
CA LYS A 47 13.13 -3.66 9.11
C LYS A 47 13.35 -2.70 10.27
N GLU A 48 14.45 -2.82 10.99
CA GLU A 48 14.80 -1.99 12.14
C GLU A 48 14.93 -0.50 11.78
N MET A 49 15.30 -0.19 10.55
CA MET A 49 15.40 1.19 10.08
C MET A 49 14.01 1.84 9.89
N TYR A 50 12.97 1.03 9.73
CA TYR A 50 11.60 1.48 9.50
C TYR A 50 10.70 1.34 10.71
N SER A 51 11.27 1.13 11.89
CA SER A 51 10.53 1.14 13.15
C SER A 51 10.46 2.55 13.73
N GLU A 52 9.57 2.74 14.70
CA GLU A 52 9.58 3.94 15.54
C GLU A 52 10.93 4.05 16.26
N GLY A 53 11.65 5.15 16.05
CA GLY A 53 13.02 5.31 16.54
C GLY A 53 14.10 4.82 15.59
N GLY A 54 13.77 4.15 14.50
CA GLY A 54 14.71 3.83 13.44
C GLY A 54 15.02 5.04 12.57
N GLY A 55 16.11 4.98 11.80
CA GLY A 55 16.59 6.11 10.99
C GLY A 55 15.62 6.59 9.93
N HIS A 56 14.77 5.71 9.40
CA HIS A 56 13.76 6.04 8.38
C HIS A 56 12.38 6.31 8.96
N GLY A 57 12.16 6.06 10.25
CA GLY A 57 10.85 6.19 10.88
C GLY A 57 9.89 5.03 10.53
N ASP A 58 8.65 5.13 11.00
CA ASP A 58 7.65 4.08 10.80
C ASP A 58 7.21 4.02 9.32
N LEU A 59 7.50 2.91 8.66
CA LEU A 59 7.16 2.72 7.25
C LEU A 59 5.64 2.79 7.00
N ASN A 60 4.84 2.24 7.90
CA ASN A 60 3.39 2.26 7.73
C ASN A 60 2.85 3.69 7.69
N LYS A 61 3.41 4.59 8.47
CA LYS A 61 3.05 6.01 8.41
C LYS A 61 3.43 6.64 7.07
N HIS A 62 4.60 6.31 6.53
CA HIS A 62 5.02 6.79 5.22
C HIS A 62 4.12 6.28 4.09
N LEU A 63 3.57 5.08 4.24
CA LEU A 63 2.71 4.46 3.24
C LEU A 63 1.25 4.94 3.32
N GLU A 64 0.86 5.70 4.34
CA GLU A 64 -0.50 6.23 4.49
C GLU A 64 -0.93 7.12 3.33
N SER A 65 0.01 7.72 2.60
CA SER A 65 -0.30 8.49 1.39
C SER A 65 -1.00 7.63 0.33
N ILE A 66 -0.78 6.32 0.34
CA ILE A 66 -1.40 5.37 -0.58
C ILE A 66 -2.53 4.63 0.12
N THR A 67 -2.28 4.07 1.31
CA THR A 67 -3.26 3.21 1.99
C THR A 67 -4.46 3.99 2.52
N HIS A 68 -4.22 5.13 3.18
CA HIS A 68 -5.30 5.94 3.76
C HIS A 68 -5.81 6.99 2.78
N PHE A 69 -4.92 7.85 2.28
CA PHE A 69 -5.33 9.00 1.45
C PHE A 69 -5.71 8.63 0.02
N PHE A 70 -5.49 7.41 -0.40
CA PHE A 70 -5.91 6.95 -1.71
C PHE A 70 -6.89 5.78 -1.62
N PHE A 71 -6.47 4.61 -1.13
CA PHE A 71 -7.33 3.42 -1.12
C PHE A 71 -8.58 3.60 -0.25
N GLU A 72 -8.40 4.01 1.00
CA GLU A 72 -9.55 4.23 1.90
C GLU A 72 -10.40 5.40 1.44
N PHE A 73 -9.77 6.47 0.94
CA PHE A 73 -10.49 7.61 0.38
C PHE A 73 -11.45 7.19 -0.73
N MET A 74 -11.06 6.22 -1.56
CA MET A 74 -11.90 5.70 -2.63
C MET A 74 -12.91 4.63 -2.16
N GLY A 75 -12.95 4.33 -0.87
CA GLY A 75 -13.91 3.41 -0.28
C GLY A 75 -13.46 1.97 -0.19
N MET A 76 -12.21 1.66 -0.52
CA MET A 76 -11.69 0.31 -0.45
C MET A 76 -11.35 -0.10 0.98
N LYS A 77 -11.51 -1.39 1.29
CA LYS A 77 -10.96 -1.99 2.50
C LYS A 77 -9.48 -2.23 2.30
N VAL A 78 -8.64 -1.65 3.15
CA VAL A 78 -7.19 -1.84 3.07
C VAL A 78 -6.78 -3.05 3.90
N LEU A 79 -6.15 -4.00 3.23
CA LEU A 79 -5.55 -5.19 3.85
C LEU A 79 -4.16 -4.84 4.38
N PRO A 80 -3.62 -5.61 5.36
CA PRO A 80 -2.26 -5.38 5.84
C PRO A 80 -1.25 -5.37 4.69
N SER A 81 -0.37 -4.38 4.67
CA SER A 81 0.66 -4.25 3.63
C SER A 81 1.66 -5.40 3.72
N HIS A 82 2.07 -5.91 2.58
CA HIS A 82 3.12 -6.92 2.49
C HIS A 82 4.43 -6.25 2.14
N ILE A 83 5.36 -6.22 3.09
CA ILE A 83 6.65 -5.51 2.95
C ILE A 83 7.78 -6.54 2.95
N ILE A 84 8.62 -6.48 1.93
CA ILE A 84 9.80 -7.33 1.80
C ILE A 84 11.03 -6.47 2.02
N TYR A 85 11.67 -6.64 3.17
CA TYR A 85 12.84 -5.85 3.56
C TYR A 85 14.12 -6.41 2.97
N GLU A 86 15.12 -5.55 2.76
CA GLU A 86 16.46 -5.91 2.27
C GLU A 86 16.44 -6.67 0.93
N ALA A 87 15.55 -6.28 0.04
CA ALA A 87 15.35 -7.00 -1.22
C ALA A 87 16.58 -7.01 -2.12
N SER A 88 17.39 -5.95 -2.08
CA SER A 88 18.61 -5.83 -2.92
C SER A 88 19.75 -6.74 -2.47
N SER A 89 19.76 -7.19 -1.22
CA SER A 89 20.81 -8.06 -0.65
C SER A 89 20.30 -9.46 -0.33
N MET A 90 19.14 -9.81 -0.85
CA MET A 90 18.45 -11.07 -0.56
C MET A 90 19.11 -12.25 -1.27
N SER A 91 19.36 -13.34 -0.53
CA SER A 91 19.77 -14.60 -1.13
C SER A 91 18.63 -15.24 -1.93
N ARG A 92 18.97 -16.17 -2.83
CA ARG A 92 17.95 -16.87 -3.62
C ARG A 92 17.01 -17.68 -2.72
N GLU A 93 17.54 -18.34 -1.68
CA GLU A 93 16.76 -19.11 -0.72
C GLU A 93 15.77 -18.22 0.06
N ARG A 94 16.24 -17.08 0.55
CA ARG A 94 15.39 -16.11 1.26
C ARG A 94 14.32 -15.54 0.31
N GLY A 95 14.68 -15.28 -0.94
CA GLY A 95 13.74 -14.81 -1.95
C GLY A 95 12.61 -15.81 -2.17
N ALA A 96 12.91 -17.11 -2.25
CA ALA A 96 11.92 -18.14 -2.38
C ALA A 96 10.99 -18.21 -1.15
N GLU A 97 11.55 -18.08 0.06
CA GLU A 97 10.75 -18.05 1.30
C GLU A 97 9.81 -16.84 1.34
N GLU A 98 10.28 -15.67 0.93
CA GLU A 98 9.46 -14.45 0.90
C GLU A 98 8.31 -14.57 -0.12
N LEU A 99 8.57 -15.18 -1.27
CA LEU A 99 7.52 -15.44 -2.25
C LEU A 99 6.46 -16.42 -1.73
N GLU A 100 6.86 -17.44 -0.99
CA GLU A 100 5.90 -18.37 -0.36
C GLU A 100 5.06 -17.66 0.72
N LYS A 101 5.65 -16.80 1.52
CA LYS A 101 4.92 -15.98 2.49
C LYS A 101 3.90 -15.09 1.81
N TYR A 102 4.29 -14.45 0.71
CA TYR A 102 3.39 -13.60 -0.08
C TYR A 102 2.23 -14.40 -0.66
N LYS A 103 2.53 -15.55 -1.23
CA LYS A 103 1.52 -16.46 -1.77
C LYS A 103 0.50 -16.87 -0.70
N LYS A 104 0.96 -17.23 0.50
CA LYS A 104 0.07 -17.55 1.62
C LYS A 104 -0.81 -16.36 2.02
N SER A 105 -0.24 -15.16 2.07
CA SER A 105 -1.02 -13.96 2.40
C SER A 105 -2.14 -13.69 1.40
N LEU A 106 -1.93 -14.00 0.13
CA LEU A 106 -2.97 -13.88 -0.90
C LEU A 106 -4.07 -14.93 -0.75
N LEU A 107 -3.71 -16.16 -0.35
CA LEU A 107 -4.67 -17.24 -0.18
C LEU A 107 -5.56 -17.06 1.05
N ASP A 108 -5.10 -16.29 2.04
CA ASP A 108 -5.82 -16.03 3.29
C ASP A 108 -6.78 -14.83 3.22
N ILE A 109 -6.89 -14.22 2.06
CA ILE A 109 -7.79 -13.08 1.86
C ILE A 109 -9.27 -13.52 1.78
#